data_181927932b4b86e75b3e62145da87741
#
_entry.id   181927932b4b86e75b3e62145da87741
#
_cell.length_a   1.000
_cell.length_b   1.000
_cell.length_c   1.000
_cell.angle_alpha   90.00
_cell.angle_beta   90.00
_cell.angle_gamma   90.00
#
_symmetry.space_group_name_H-M   'P 1'
#
loop_
_entity.id
_entity.type
_entity.pdbx_description
1 polymer ?
#
loop_
_entity_poly.entity_id
_entity_poly.type
_entity_poly.pdbx_seq_one_letter_code
_entity_poly.pdbx_strand_id
1 'polypeptide(L)'
;RYTHMRMHTALHLLCSQVPFPVTGGQVSTSKSRLDFDMEQGIDKDAVTAELNRLIAEDHAVVPRWITDEELLSDSNLVRTMSVKPPMGSGRVRLMDIQGVDLQACGGTHVARTGEIGQIRVGKVENKGKHNRRVNILFAD
;
A
#
# COMPACT_ATOMS: atom_id res chain seq x y z
N ARG A 1 4.80 4.64 16.88
CA ARG A 1 4.87 5.45 15.66
C ARG A 1 5.67 4.77 14.55
N TYR A 2 6.86 4.30 14.87
CA TYR A 2 7.69 3.59 13.89
C TYR A 2 7.01 2.32 13.38
N THR A 3 6.39 1.57 14.28
CA THR A 3 5.63 0.36 13.92
C THR A 3 4.49 0.69 12.96
N HIS A 4 3.81 1.80 13.18
CA HIS A 4 2.76 2.27 12.27
C HIS A 4 3.33 2.59 10.88
N MET A 5 4.52 3.22 10.83
CA MET A 5 5.19 3.53 9.56
C MET A 5 5.56 2.25 8.81
N ARG A 6 6.05 1.24 9.51
CA ARG A 6 6.37 -0.08 8.95
C ARG A 6 5.12 -0.70 8.29
N MET A 7 4.01 -0.70 9.01
CA MET A 7 2.74 -1.24 8.49
C MET A 7 2.22 -0.45 7.31
N HIS A 8 2.29 0.88 7.35
CA HIS A 8 1.82 1.71 6.26
C HIS A 8 2.59 1.43 4.97
N THR A 9 3.91 1.35 5.05
CA THR A 9 4.73 1.00 3.88
C THR A 9 4.42 -0.41 3.39
N ALA A 10 4.19 -1.36 4.32
CA ALA A 10 3.81 -2.73 3.96
C ALA A 10 2.49 -2.76 3.17
N LEU A 11 1.53 -1.91 3.52
CA LEU A 11 0.28 -1.83 2.76
C LEU A 11 0.51 -1.32 1.34
N HIS A 12 1.45 -0.40 1.14
CA HIS A 12 1.83 0.04 -0.21
C HIS A 12 2.43 -1.10 -1.02
N LEU A 13 3.26 -1.95 -0.40
CA LEU A 13 3.79 -3.14 -1.06
C LEU A 13 2.65 -4.09 -1.43
N LEU A 14 1.67 -4.27 -0.56
CA LEU A 14 0.50 -5.10 -0.85
C LEU A 14 -0.25 -4.58 -2.07
N CYS A 15 -0.44 -3.27 -2.18
CA CYS A 15 -1.06 -2.67 -3.36
C CYS A 15 -0.33 -3.02 -4.65
N SER A 16 1.01 -3.09 -4.61
CA SER A 16 1.80 -3.39 -5.79
C SER A 16 1.60 -4.83 -6.28
N GLN A 17 1.16 -5.73 -5.39
CA GLN A 17 0.96 -7.15 -5.69
C GLN A 17 -0.48 -7.52 -6.01
N VAL A 18 -1.43 -6.65 -5.73
CA VAL A 18 -2.85 -6.89 -5.98
C VAL A 18 -3.37 -5.80 -6.92
N PRO A 19 -3.48 -6.09 -8.22
CA PRO A 19 -3.79 -5.05 -9.23
C PRO A 19 -5.28 -4.75 -9.34
N PHE A 20 -5.92 -4.44 -8.23
CA PHE A 20 -7.33 -4.09 -8.17
C PHE A 20 -7.51 -2.79 -7.39
N PRO A 21 -8.59 -2.03 -7.65
CA PRO A 21 -8.83 -0.79 -6.92
C PRO A 21 -9.01 -1.03 -5.43
N VAL A 22 -8.49 -0.12 -4.62
CA VAL A 22 -8.66 -0.15 -3.16
C VAL A 22 -9.94 0.59 -2.80
N THR A 23 -10.82 -0.04 -2.03
CA THR A 23 -12.08 0.55 -1.58
C THR A 23 -12.02 1.05 -0.15
N GLY A 24 -11.01 0.65 0.61
CA GLY A 24 -10.82 1.10 1.98
C GLY A 24 -9.59 0.46 2.61
N GLY A 25 -9.28 0.84 3.82
CA GLY A 25 -8.14 0.28 4.53
C GLY A 25 -8.01 0.84 5.93
N GLN A 26 -7.16 0.20 6.71
CA GLN A 26 -6.86 0.65 8.07
C GLN A 26 -5.44 0.25 8.43
N VAL A 27 -4.66 1.20 8.93
CA VAL A 27 -3.30 0.96 9.42
C VAL A 27 -3.35 0.89 10.93
N SER A 28 -2.70 -0.14 11.49
CA SER A 28 -2.59 -0.28 12.93
C SER A 28 -1.23 -0.88 13.26
N THR A 29 -0.86 -0.92 14.56
CA THR A 29 0.46 -1.38 14.97
C THR A 29 0.57 -2.90 15.05
N SER A 30 -0.55 -3.61 15.10
CA SER A 30 -0.52 -5.09 15.21
C SER A 30 -1.00 -5.77 13.93
N LYS A 31 -2.01 -5.22 13.30
CA LYS A 31 -2.62 -5.79 12.11
C LYS A 31 -3.16 -4.65 11.25
N SER A 32 -2.87 -4.69 9.97
CA SER A 32 -3.37 -3.70 9.03
C SER A 32 -4.10 -4.38 7.89
N ARG A 33 -4.94 -3.65 7.18
CA ARG A 33 -5.75 -4.24 6.13
C ARG A 33 -5.97 -3.28 4.97
N LEU A 34 -6.19 -3.87 3.79
CA LEU A 34 -6.74 -3.16 2.63
C LEU A 34 -7.93 -3.94 2.11
N ASP A 35 -8.94 -3.21 1.67
CA ASP A 35 -10.10 -3.77 1.01
C ASP A 35 -9.97 -3.46 -0.48
N PHE A 36 -10.16 -4.49 -1.31
CA PHE A 36 -10.02 -4.38 -2.77
C PHE A 36 -11.35 -4.67 -3.46
N ASP A 37 -11.60 -3.95 -4.54
CA ASP A 37 -12.72 -4.22 -5.44
C ASP A 37 -12.32 -5.40 -6.34
N MET A 38 -12.61 -6.61 -5.89
CA MET A 38 -12.31 -7.83 -6.63
C MET A 38 -13.26 -8.95 -6.23
N GLU A 39 -13.54 -9.83 -7.18
CA GLU A 39 -14.45 -10.97 -6.95
C GLU A 39 -13.70 -12.24 -6.55
N GLN A 40 -12.48 -12.42 -7.04
CA GLN A 40 -11.67 -13.58 -6.72
C GLN A 40 -10.85 -13.36 -5.45
N GLY A 41 -10.39 -14.47 -4.88
CA GLY A 41 -9.46 -14.43 -3.77
C GLY A 41 -8.01 -14.24 -4.24
N ILE A 42 -7.09 -14.28 -3.31
CA ILE A 42 -5.66 -14.20 -3.59
C ILE A 42 -4.95 -15.45 -3.07
N ASP A 43 -3.79 -15.75 -3.64
CA ASP A 43 -2.90 -16.80 -3.12
C ASP A 43 -2.09 -16.18 -1.99
N LYS A 44 -2.48 -16.43 -0.76
CA LYS A 44 -1.86 -15.86 0.44
C LYS A 44 -0.36 -16.17 0.53
N ASP A 45 0.02 -17.40 0.22
CA ASP A 45 1.42 -17.81 0.32
C ASP A 45 2.27 -17.13 -0.75
N ALA A 46 1.76 -17.05 -1.98
CA ALA A 46 2.47 -16.37 -3.07
C ALA A 46 2.63 -14.88 -2.79
N VAL A 47 1.58 -14.23 -2.30
CA VAL A 47 1.65 -12.79 -1.97
C VAL A 47 2.60 -12.56 -0.80
N THR A 48 2.53 -13.39 0.24
CA THR A 48 3.45 -13.29 1.39
C THR A 48 4.90 -13.40 0.93
N ALA A 49 5.21 -14.37 0.07
CA ALA A 49 6.57 -14.56 -0.44
C ALA A 49 7.04 -13.32 -1.22
N GLU A 50 6.18 -12.76 -2.07
CA GLU A 50 6.53 -11.57 -2.83
C GLU A 50 6.75 -10.35 -1.95
N LEU A 51 5.90 -10.15 -0.94
CA LEU A 51 6.06 -9.04 0.00
C LEU A 51 7.41 -9.14 0.72
N ASN A 52 7.74 -10.31 1.22
CA ASN A 52 9.01 -10.51 1.92
C ASN A 52 10.21 -10.40 1.00
N ARG A 53 10.07 -10.79 -0.28
CA ARG A 53 11.12 -10.59 -1.29
C ARG A 53 11.39 -9.10 -1.50
N LEU A 54 10.36 -8.29 -1.64
CA LEU A 54 10.50 -6.84 -1.80
C LEU A 54 11.12 -6.19 -0.57
N ILE A 55 10.78 -6.67 0.61
CA ILE A 55 11.35 -6.20 1.86
C ILE A 55 12.85 -6.53 1.92
N ALA A 56 13.20 -7.76 1.57
CA ALA A 56 14.60 -8.21 1.57
C ALA A 56 15.45 -7.47 0.54
N GLU A 57 14.87 -7.03 -0.56
CA GLU A 57 15.57 -6.25 -1.58
C GLU A 57 15.89 -4.83 -1.13
N ASP A 58 15.25 -4.38 -0.06
CA ASP A 58 15.55 -3.11 0.60
C ASP A 58 15.46 -1.89 -0.33
N HIS A 59 14.30 -1.73 -0.95
CA HIS A 59 14.05 -0.60 -1.86
C HIS A 59 13.93 0.73 -1.09
N ALA A 60 14.44 1.80 -1.67
CA ALA A 60 14.29 3.13 -1.10
C ALA A 60 12.84 3.59 -1.21
N VAL A 61 12.35 4.24 -0.15
CA VAL A 61 11.00 4.82 -0.08
C VAL A 61 11.18 6.31 0.05
N VAL A 62 10.90 7.06 -1.01
CA VAL A 62 11.19 8.50 -1.05
C VAL A 62 9.95 9.30 -1.43
N PRO A 63 9.78 10.50 -0.82
CA PRO A 63 8.69 11.38 -1.23
C PRO A 63 9.06 12.08 -2.54
N ARG A 64 8.05 12.30 -3.38
CA ARG A 64 8.16 13.08 -4.59
C ARG A 64 6.96 14.01 -4.68
N TRP A 65 7.10 15.09 -5.44
CA TRP A 65 6.04 16.06 -5.59
C TRP A 65 5.71 16.26 -7.06
N ILE A 66 4.41 16.32 -7.35
CA ILE A 66 3.90 16.62 -8.69
C ILE A 66 2.86 17.73 -8.59
N THR A 67 2.52 18.32 -9.73
CA THR A 67 1.46 19.33 -9.78
C THR A 67 0.09 18.65 -9.72
N ASP A 68 -0.95 19.43 -9.35
CA ASP A 68 -2.33 18.95 -9.38
C ASP A 68 -2.70 18.46 -10.79
N GLU A 69 -2.24 19.16 -11.83
CA GLU A 69 -2.51 18.78 -13.21
C GLU A 69 -1.90 17.44 -13.58
N GLU A 70 -0.67 17.19 -13.14
CA GLU A 70 -0.01 15.90 -13.37
C GLU A 70 -0.77 14.77 -12.70
N LEU A 71 -1.27 15.00 -11.48
CA LEU A 71 -2.07 14.00 -10.78
C LEU A 71 -3.37 13.70 -11.52
N LEU A 72 -4.07 14.72 -12.00
CA LEU A 72 -5.33 14.53 -12.72
C LEU A 72 -5.14 13.82 -14.05
N SER A 73 -3.97 13.91 -14.65
CA SER A 73 -3.67 13.26 -15.92
C SER A 73 -3.31 11.78 -15.77
N ASP A 74 -3.05 11.31 -14.55
CA ASP A 74 -2.68 9.91 -14.30
C ASP A 74 -3.53 9.33 -13.17
N SER A 75 -4.61 8.65 -13.56
CA SER A 75 -5.56 8.06 -12.61
C SER A 75 -4.97 6.91 -11.80
N ASN A 76 -3.87 6.30 -12.26
CA ASN A 76 -3.24 5.20 -11.51
C ASN A 76 -2.64 5.69 -10.20
N LEU A 77 -2.25 6.96 -10.13
CA LEU A 77 -1.64 7.52 -8.92
C LEU A 77 -2.63 7.64 -7.75
N VAL A 78 -3.93 7.60 -8.03
CA VAL A 78 -4.98 7.71 -6.99
C VAL A 78 -5.79 6.43 -6.83
N ARG A 79 -5.36 5.34 -7.43
CA ARG A 79 -6.13 4.08 -7.43
C ARG A 79 -6.36 3.49 -6.04
N THR A 80 -5.48 3.81 -5.09
CA THR A 80 -5.52 3.27 -3.73
C THR A 80 -6.21 4.19 -2.74
N MET A 81 -6.78 5.29 -3.22
CA MET A 81 -7.35 6.31 -2.34
C MET A 81 -8.86 6.29 -2.41
N SER A 82 -9.50 5.98 -1.29
CA SER A 82 -10.95 6.16 -1.13
C SER A 82 -11.27 7.64 -0.95
N VAL A 83 -10.28 8.44 -0.58
CA VAL A 83 -10.39 9.89 -0.45
C VAL A 83 -9.34 10.53 -1.35
N LYS A 84 -9.75 11.52 -2.13
CA LYS A 84 -8.81 12.25 -2.98
C LYS A 84 -7.75 12.93 -2.14
N PRO A 85 -6.49 12.98 -2.62
CA PRO A 85 -5.44 13.71 -1.90
C PRO A 85 -5.79 15.20 -1.83
N PRO A 86 -5.25 15.91 -0.83
CA PRO A 86 -5.46 17.36 -0.77
C PRO A 86 -4.96 18.02 -2.05
N MET A 87 -5.85 18.73 -2.73
CA MET A 87 -5.54 19.45 -3.97
C MET A 87 -5.83 20.93 -3.75
N GLY A 88 -5.33 21.75 -4.65
CA GLY A 88 -5.54 23.20 -4.57
C GLY A 88 -4.35 23.98 -4.02
N SER A 89 -3.32 23.28 -3.51
CA SER A 89 -2.06 23.91 -3.10
C SER A 89 -1.06 24.00 -4.24
N GLY A 90 -1.40 23.43 -5.39
CA GLY A 90 -0.54 23.38 -6.58
C GLY A 90 0.36 22.16 -6.66
N ARG A 91 0.54 21.42 -5.57
CA ARG A 91 1.40 20.24 -5.53
C ARG A 91 0.78 19.13 -4.71
N VAL A 92 1.05 17.89 -5.13
CA VAL A 92 0.61 16.68 -4.44
C VAL A 92 1.82 15.82 -4.12
N ARG A 93 1.87 15.30 -2.89
CA ARG A 93 2.95 14.42 -2.46
C ARG A 93 2.71 13.00 -2.93
N LEU A 94 3.74 12.41 -3.56
CA LEU A 94 3.74 10.99 -3.91
C LEU A 94 4.74 10.27 -3.03
N MET A 95 4.46 9.00 -2.74
CA MET A 95 5.44 8.09 -2.15
C MET A 95 5.91 7.13 -3.22
N ASP A 96 7.21 7.15 -3.47
CA ASP A 96 7.86 6.35 -4.49
C ASP A 96 8.66 5.24 -3.81
N ILE A 97 8.18 4.01 -3.91
CA ILE A 97 8.96 2.82 -3.54
C ILE A 97 9.68 2.42 -4.82
N GLN A 98 10.93 2.79 -4.93
CA GLN A 98 11.67 2.76 -6.19
C GLN A 98 11.66 1.37 -6.83
N GLY A 99 11.19 1.32 -8.08
CA GLY A 99 11.08 0.09 -8.83
C GLY A 99 9.87 -0.79 -8.47
N VAL A 100 9.03 -0.37 -7.53
CA VAL A 100 7.94 -1.20 -7.02
C VAL A 100 6.58 -0.51 -7.15
N ASP A 101 6.43 0.69 -6.59
CA ASP A 101 5.12 1.35 -6.50
C ASP A 101 5.28 2.86 -6.44
N LEU A 102 4.33 3.57 -7.03
CA LEU A 102 4.27 5.02 -7.00
C LEU A 102 2.81 5.43 -6.87
N GLN A 103 2.47 6.12 -5.78
CA GLN A 103 1.11 6.58 -5.58
C GLN A 103 1.05 7.83 -4.70
N ALA A 104 -0.05 8.58 -4.82
CA ALA A 104 -0.29 9.74 -4.00
C ALA A 104 -0.55 9.31 -2.55
N CYS A 105 0.19 9.87 -1.61
CA CYS A 105 0.03 9.54 -0.20
C CYS A 105 0.63 10.65 0.67
N GLY A 106 -0.14 11.13 1.64
CA GLY A 106 0.32 12.13 2.61
C GLY A 106 0.80 11.55 3.94
N GLY A 107 0.76 10.22 4.10
CA GLY A 107 1.11 9.58 5.35
C GLY A 107 2.61 9.39 5.56
N THR A 108 2.98 8.85 6.72
CA THR A 108 4.39 8.61 7.07
C THR A 108 4.80 7.18 6.73
N HIS A 109 6.04 7.03 6.27
CA HIS A 109 6.60 5.75 5.83
C HIS A 109 8.00 5.56 6.36
N VAL A 110 8.48 4.31 6.34
CA VAL A 110 9.89 4.01 6.61
C VAL A 110 10.74 4.48 5.42
N ALA A 111 12.03 4.66 5.63
CA ALA A 111 12.94 5.14 4.59
C ALA A 111 13.30 4.06 3.57
N ARG A 112 13.26 2.80 3.96
CA ARG A 112 13.59 1.66 3.11
C ARG A 112 12.71 0.48 3.45
N THR A 113 12.40 -0.36 2.46
CA THR A 113 11.52 -1.51 2.69
C THR A 113 12.10 -2.53 3.65
N GLY A 114 13.43 -2.62 3.74
CA GLY A 114 14.09 -3.51 4.69
C GLY A 114 13.75 -3.23 6.14
N GLU A 115 13.35 -2.02 6.48
CA GLU A 115 12.97 -1.66 7.84
C GLU A 115 11.65 -2.30 8.29
N ILE A 116 10.84 -2.80 7.34
CA ILE A 116 9.54 -3.40 7.67
C ILE A 116 9.73 -4.70 8.46
N GLY A 117 10.75 -5.49 8.13
CA GLY A 117 10.90 -6.82 8.68
C GLY A 117 9.92 -7.79 8.01
N GLN A 118 9.92 -9.05 8.45
CA GLN A 118 9.06 -10.07 7.84
C GLN A 118 7.59 -9.83 8.16
N ILE A 119 6.76 -10.03 7.18
CA ILE A 119 5.30 -9.93 7.33
C ILE A 119 4.65 -11.13 6.67
N ARG A 120 3.35 -11.32 6.96
CA ARG A 120 2.55 -12.36 6.33
C ARG A 120 1.15 -11.84 6.02
N VAL A 121 0.55 -12.43 5.00
CA VAL A 121 -0.87 -12.22 4.72
C VAL A 121 -1.65 -13.10 5.68
N GLY A 122 -2.52 -12.49 6.46
CA GLY A 122 -3.37 -13.20 7.38
C GLY A 122 -4.68 -13.60 6.72
N LYS A 123 -5.78 -13.39 7.42
CA LYS A 123 -7.10 -13.73 6.92
C LYS A 123 -7.46 -12.89 5.70
N VAL A 124 -8.01 -13.53 4.66
CA VAL A 124 -8.62 -12.85 3.52
C VAL A 124 -10.12 -13.03 3.66
N GLU A 125 -10.84 -11.91 3.84
CA GLU A 125 -12.26 -11.94 4.16
C GLU A 125 -13.10 -11.50 2.98
N ASN A 126 -14.20 -12.22 2.76
CA ASN A 126 -15.19 -11.83 1.76
C ASN A 126 -16.17 -10.85 2.42
N LYS A 127 -16.10 -9.58 2.02
CA LYS A 127 -16.95 -8.51 2.58
C LYS A 127 -18.02 -8.06 1.59
N GLY A 128 -18.43 -8.94 0.70
CA GLY A 128 -19.44 -8.67 -0.32
C GLY A 128 -19.02 -9.24 -1.66
N LYS A 129 -19.91 -9.15 -2.64
CA LYS A 129 -19.70 -9.77 -3.95
C LYS A 129 -18.45 -9.27 -4.67
N HIS A 130 -18.13 -7.98 -4.49
CA HIS A 130 -17.02 -7.34 -5.16
C HIS A 130 -16.00 -6.77 -4.18
N ASN A 131 -15.95 -7.30 -2.96
CA ASN A 131 -15.07 -6.71 -1.95
C ASN A 131 -14.35 -7.80 -1.17
N ARG A 132 -13.01 -7.76 -1.19
CA ARG A 132 -12.16 -8.67 -0.44
C ARG A 132 -11.27 -7.87 0.50
N ARG A 133 -11.28 -8.26 1.76
CA ARG A 133 -10.45 -7.64 2.79
C ARG A 133 -9.21 -8.48 3.01
N VAL A 134 -8.04 -7.90 2.77
CA VAL A 134 -6.75 -8.56 2.94
C VAL A 134 -6.08 -8.00 4.18
N ASN A 135 -5.80 -8.86 5.15
CA ASN A 135 -5.13 -8.50 6.39
C ASN A 135 -3.65 -8.86 6.31
N ILE A 136 -2.79 -8.01 6.88
CA ILE A 136 -1.37 -8.31 7.01
C ILE A 136 -0.94 -8.13 8.47
N LEU A 137 0.05 -8.94 8.87
CA LEU A 137 0.58 -8.94 10.23
C LEU A 137 2.10 -9.08 10.16
N PHE A 138 2.79 -8.63 11.21
CA PHE A 138 4.20 -8.95 11.36
C PHE A 138 4.37 -10.43 11.62
N ALA A 139 5.39 -11.03 10.99
CA ALA A 139 5.69 -12.46 11.13
C ALA A 139 6.85 -12.73 12.09
N ASP A 140 7.53 -11.69 12.53
CA ASP A 140 8.66 -11.80 13.45
C ASP A 140 8.24 -11.74 14.92
#